data_1833e86a732ba93ae58fc7130ecd6484
#
_entry.id   1833e86a732ba93ae58fc7130ecd6484
#
_cell.length_a   1.000
_cell.length_b   1.000
_cell.length_c   1.000
_cell.angle_alpha   90.00
_cell.angle_beta   90.00
_cell.angle_gamma   90.00
#
_symmetry.space_group_name_H-M   'P 1'
#
loop_
_entity.id
_entity.type
_entity.pdbx_description
1 polymer ?
#
loop_
_entity_poly.entity_id
_entity_poly.type
_entity_poly.pdbx_seq_one_letter_code
_entity_poly.pdbx_strand_id
1 'polypeptide(L)'
;MTVPTQPGLSLTAPQPWAALLAPVPIRATVSLPGSKSETNRALLLAALANAPSTIRNGLEARDTRLMRQALRAFGVLIDEDDDGWHIQPPGQFIAPAEIDCGLAGTVMRFVPALAALAT
;
A
#
# COMPACT_ATOMS: atom_id res chain seq x y z
N MET A 1 31.77 3.75 40.95
CA MET A 1 30.83 3.27 39.91
C MET A 1 31.20 4.00 38.63
N THR A 2 32.00 3.36 37.76
CA THR A 2 32.60 3.98 36.56
C THR A 2 31.64 3.71 35.39
N VAL A 3 31.13 4.77 34.76
CA VAL A 3 30.28 4.69 33.57
C VAL A 3 31.18 4.33 32.36
N PRO A 4 30.89 3.29 31.59
CA PRO A 4 31.69 2.97 30.41
C PRO A 4 31.50 4.03 29.32
N THR A 5 32.62 4.63 28.90
CA THR A 5 32.67 5.55 27.77
C THR A 5 32.33 4.77 26.48
N GLN A 6 31.25 5.13 25.82
CA GLN A 6 30.88 4.58 24.50
C GLN A 6 31.94 5.00 23.46
N PRO A 7 32.42 4.10 22.60
CA PRO A 7 33.30 4.48 21.51
C PRO A 7 32.56 5.43 20.59
N GLY A 8 33.13 6.61 20.33
CA GLY A 8 32.55 7.63 19.47
C GLY A 8 32.27 7.08 18.07
N LEU A 9 31.05 7.23 17.62
CA LEU A 9 30.65 7.06 16.21
C LEU A 9 31.48 8.05 15.38
N SER A 10 32.52 7.55 14.71
CA SER A 10 33.23 8.32 13.68
C SER A 10 32.25 8.52 12.52
N LEU A 11 31.64 9.68 12.45
CA LEU A 11 30.89 10.13 11.29
C LEU A 11 31.90 10.45 10.17
N THR A 12 32.28 9.45 9.40
CA THR A 12 32.97 9.71 8.13
C THR A 12 32.03 10.57 7.28
N ALA A 13 32.55 11.73 6.85
CA ALA A 13 31.81 12.61 5.95
C ALA A 13 31.33 11.78 4.74
N PRO A 14 30.06 11.93 4.28
CA PRO A 14 29.58 11.20 3.15
C PRO A 14 30.46 11.46 1.94
N GLN A 15 31.01 10.39 1.36
CA GLN A 15 31.79 10.50 0.13
C GLN A 15 30.89 11.00 -0.99
N PRO A 16 31.30 12.02 -1.75
CA PRO A 16 30.50 12.50 -2.87
C PRO A 16 30.30 11.35 -3.88
N TRP A 17 29.05 11.07 -4.22
CA TRP A 17 28.72 10.10 -5.25
C TRP A 17 28.76 10.79 -6.62
N ALA A 18 29.65 10.32 -7.51
CA ALA A 18 29.72 10.82 -8.88
C ALA A 18 28.58 10.21 -9.70
N ALA A 19 27.64 11.03 -10.16
CA ALA A 19 26.61 10.58 -11.09
C ALA A 19 27.24 10.19 -12.43
N LEU A 20 26.79 9.07 -12.99
CA LEU A 20 27.20 8.64 -14.32
C LEU A 20 26.67 9.62 -15.37
N LEU A 21 27.56 10.10 -16.24
CA LEU A 21 27.19 10.93 -17.38
C LEU A 21 26.90 10.02 -18.57
N ALA A 22 25.74 10.21 -19.21
CA ALA A 22 25.45 9.56 -20.47
C ALA A 22 26.18 10.29 -21.60
N PRO A 23 26.98 9.59 -22.43
CA PRO A 23 27.74 10.24 -23.53
C PRO A 23 26.85 10.68 -24.69
N VAL A 24 25.60 10.17 -24.73
CA VAL A 24 24.59 10.51 -25.75
C VAL A 24 23.23 10.66 -25.08
N PRO A 25 22.24 11.35 -25.72
CA PRO A 25 20.88 11.44 -25.18
C PRO A 25 20.30 10.07 -24.97
N ILE A 26 19.80 9.81 -23.75
CA ILE A 26 19.17 8.55 -23.38
C ILE A 26 17.75 8.51 -23.98
N ARG A 27 17.44 7.41 -24.67
CA ARG A 27 16.08 7.06 -25.08
C ARG A 27 15.77 5.68 -24.52
N ALA A 28 14.88 5.65 -23.55
CA ALA A 28 14.49 4.40 -22.89
C ALA A 28 13.00 4.44 -22.52
N THR A 29 12.39 3.27 -22.50
CA THR A 29 11.07 3.06 -21.91
C THR A 29 11.26 2.30 -20.61
N VAL A 30 10.74 2.84 -19.51
CA VAL A 30 10.83 2.22 -18.19
C VAL A 30 9.43 1.94 -17.69
N SER A 31 9.13 0.67 -17.40
CA SER A 31 7.88 0.31 -16.73
C SER A 31 8.02 0.58 -15.24
N LEU A 32 7.09 1.37 -14.70
CA LEU A 32 7.02 1.66 -13.28
C LEU A 32 5.87 0.89 -12.64
N PRO A 33 6.02 0.43 -11.39
CA PRO A 33 4.90 -0.14 -10.65
C PRO A 33 3.84 0.93 -10.36
N GLY A 34 2.62 0.51 -10.09
CA GLY A 34 1.53 1.39 -9.71
C GLY A 34 1.82 2.21 -8.45
N SER A 35 1.11 3.31 -8.29
CA SER A 35 1.23 4.16 -7.09
C SER A 35 0.55 3.50 -5.88
N LYS A 36 1.21 3.45 -4.74
CA LYS A 36 0.65 2.92 -3.49
C LYS A 36 -0.64 3.63 -3.10
N SER A 37 -0.65 4.95 -3.15
CA SER A 37 -1.83 5.74 -2.78
C SER A 37 -2.99 5.59 -3.75
N GLU A 38 -2.72 5.48 -5.04
CA GLU A 38 -3.76 5.22 -6.05
C GLU A 38 -4.32 3.83 -5.90
N THR A 39 -3.47 2.83 -5.72
CA THR A 39 -3.89 1.44 -5.49
C THR A 39 -4.81 1.32 -4.26
N ASN A 40 -4.47 1.95 -3.13
CA ASN A 40 -5.33 1.92 -1.95
C ASN A 40 -6.68 2.63 -2.16
N ARG A 41 -6.71 3.72 -2.91
CA ARG A 41 -7.98 4.40 -3.26
C ARG A 41 -8.80 3.58 -4.25
N ALA A 42 -8.16 2.96 -5.23
CA ALA A 42 -8.84 2.09 -6.18
C ALA A 42 -9.50 0.89 -5.47
N LEU A 43 -8.78 0.26 -4.52
CA LEU A 43 -9.33 -0.81 -3.68
C LEU A 43 -10.57 -0.36 -2.90
N LEU A 44 -10.50 0.82 -2.27
CA LEU A 44 -11.63 1.37 -1.52
C LEU A 44 -12.82 1.67 -2.43
N LEU A 45 -12.59 2.31 -3.58
CA LEU A 45 -13.65 2.63 -4.55
C LEU A 45 -14.27 1.36 -5.15
N ALA A 46 -13.45 0.35 -5.45
CA ALA A 46 -13.93 -0.94 -5.91
C ALA A 46 -14.80 -1.66 -4.85
N ALA A 47 -14.41 -1.56 -3.57
CA ALA A 47 -15.20 -2.12 -2.48
C ALA A 47 -16.56 -1.41 -2.27
N LEU A 48 -16.64 -0.13 -2.59
CA LEU A 48 -17.86 0.69 -2.49
C LEU A 48 -18.70 0.69 -3.79
N ALA A 49 -18.24 0.04 -4.84
CA ALA A 49 -18.96 -0.03 -6.10
C ALA A 49 -20.22 -0.91 -5.99
N ASN A 50 -21.13 -0.77 -6.93
CA ASN A 50 -22.32 -1.60 -7.03
C ASN A 50 -22.16 -2.82 -7.94
N ALA A 51 -20.95 -3.04 -8.48
CA ALA A 51 -20.60 -4.14 -9.37
C ALA A 51 -19.14 -4.55 -9.18
N PRO A 52 -18.77 -5.79 -9.56
CA PRO A 52 -17.39 -6.24 -9.53
C PRO A 52 -16.46 -5.36 -10.35
N SER A 53 -15.22 -5.23 -9.90
CA SER A 53 -14.19 -4.40 -10.54
C SER A 53 -12.86 -5.15 -10.60
N THR A 54 -12.03 -4.84 -11.60
CA THR A 54 -10.66 -5.37 -11.71
C THR A 54 -9.65 -4.24 -11.61
N ILE A 55 -8.69 -4.38 -10.71
CA ILE A 55 -7.55 -3.46 -10.56
C ILE A 55 -6.34 -4.09 -11.22
N ARG A 56 -5.93 -3.55 -12.39
CA ARG A 56 -4.73 -3.95 -13.10
C ARG A 56 -3.53 -3.13 -12.63
N ASN A 57 -2.35 -3.75 -12.58
CA ASN A 57 -1.10 -3.11 -12.16
C ASN A 57 -1.16 -2.46 -10.78
N GLY A 58 -1.98 -2.98 -9.87
CA GLY A 58 -1.98 -2.56 -8.48
C GLY A 58 -0.60 -2.77 -7.86
N LEU A 59 -0.13 -1.79 -7.07
CA LEU A 59 1.15 -1.95 -6.39
C LEU A 59 1.05 -3.00 -5.28
N GLU A 60 1.81 -4.07 -5.37
CA GLU A 60 1.99 -5.01 -4.26
C GLU A 60 2.97 -4.42 -3.24
N ALA A 61 2.48 -4.00 -2.10
CA ALA A 61 3.25 -3.41 -1.01
C ALA A 61 2.59 -3.74 0.34
N ARG A 62 3.33 -3.53 1.45
CA ARG A 62 2.79 -3.76 2.79
C ARG A 62 1.45 -3.05 3.02
N ASP A 63 1.36 -1.78 2.66
CA ASP A 63 0.17 -0.96 2.90
C ASP A 63 -1.03 -1.40 2.05
N THR A 64 -0.81 -1.87 0.81
CA THR A 64 -1.88 -2.39 -0.05
C THR A 64 -2.34 -3.77 0.39
N ARG A 65 -1.45 -4.60 0.95
CA ARG A 65 -1.84 -5.86 1.60
C ARG A 65 -2.72 -5.61 2.83
N LEU A 66 -2.34 -4.66 3.69
CA LEU A 66 -3.14 -4.26 4.85
C LEU A 66 -4.53 -3.74 4.42
N MET A 67 -4.61 -2.95 3.35
CA MET A 67 -5.90 -2.49 2.81
C MET A 67 -6.75 -3.67 2.34
N ARG A 68 -6.20 -4.61 1.56
CA ARG A 68 -6.93 -5.80 1.12
C ARG A 68 -7.40 -6.66 2.30
N GLN A 69 -6.56 -6.83 3.32
CA GLN A 69 -6.95 -7.55 4.54
C GLN A 69 -8.10 -6.85 5.27
N ALA A 70 -8.03 -5.53 5.43
CA ALA A 70 -9.10 -4.74 6.03
C ALA A 70 -10.41 -4.89 5.24
N LEU A 71 -10.37 -4.75 3.91
CA LEU A 71 -11.55 -4.88 3.07
C LEU A 71 -12.17 -6.30 3.14
N ARG A 72 -11.33 -7.34 3.15
CA ARG A 72 -11.81 -8.72 3.37
C ARG A 72 -12.50 -8.90 4.72
N ALA A 73 -12.00 -8.26 5.77
CA ALA A 73 -12.64 -8.27 7.08
C ALA A 73 -14.03 -7.62 7.08
N PHE A 74 -14.28 -6.66 6.18
CA PHE A 74 -15.61 -6.07 5.94
C PHE A 74 -16.51 -6.92 5.01
N GLY A 75 -16.07 -8.08 4.56
CA GLY A 75 -16.83 -8.97 3.69
C GLY A 75 -16.60 -8.77 2.20
N VAL A 76 -15.66 -7.93 1.79
CA VAL A 76 -15.29 -7.78 0.37
C VAL A 76 -14.54 -9.04 -0.08
N LEU A 77 -14.95 -9.65 -1.20
CA LEU A 77 -14.19 -10.74 -1.81
C LEU A 77 -13.13 -10.14 -2.72
N ILE A 78 -11.90 -10.61 -2.57
CA ILE A 78 -10.76 -10.15 -3.36
C ILE A 78 -9.97 -11.38 -3.80
N ASP A 79 -10.04 -11.69 -5.08
CA ASP A 79 -9.26 -12.72 -5.74
C ASP A 79 -8.13 -12.07 -6.55
N GLU A 80 -7.11 -12.86 -6.90
CA GLU A 80 -5.92 -12.39 -7.59
C GLU A 80 -5.50 -13.40 -8.65
N ASP A 81 -5.24 -12.92 -9.86
CA ASP A 81 -4.69 -13.70 -10.96
C ASP A 81 -3.75 -12.84 -11.83
N ASP A 82 -3.35 -13.35 -13.00
CA ASP A 82 -2.44 -12.67 -13.93
C ASP A 82 -3.04 -11.38 -14.55
N ASP A 83 -4.37 -11.22 -14.56
CA ASP A 83 -5.06 -10.01 -15.04
C ASP A 83 -5.14 -8.91 -13.97
N GLY A 84 -4.97 -9.26 -12.70
CA GLY A 84 -4.96 -8.32 -11.57
C GLY A 84 -5.74 -8.77 -10.34
N TRP A 85 -6.24 -7.81 -9.60
CA TRP A 85 -7.07 -8.05 -8.42
C TRP A 85 -8.55 -7.88 -8.78
N HIS A 86 -9.33 -8.93 -8.56
CA HIS A 86 -10.77 -8.95 -8.79
C HIS A 86 -11.50 -8.67 -7.49
N ILE A 87 -12.17 -7.55 -7.43
CA ILE A 87 -12.87 -7.07 -6.22
C ILE A 87 -14.36 -7.24 -6.43
N GLN A 88 -14.98 -8.03 -5.55
CA GLN A 88 -16.43 -8.20 -5.47
C GLN A 88 -16.93 -7.48 -4.22
N PRO A 89 -17.68 -6.37 -4.36
CA PRO A 89 -18.28 -5.68 -3.23
C PRO A 89 -19.25 -6.61 -2.47
N PRO A 90 -19.38 -6.51 -1.14
CA PRO A 90 -20.42 -7.22 -0.41
C PRO A 90 -21.77 -6.56 -0.65
N GLY A 91 -22.85 -7.30 -0.52
CA GLY A 91 -24.20 -6.71 -0.48
C GLY A 91 -24.41 -5.79 0.72
N GLN A 92 -23.70 -6.07 1.81
CA GLN A 92 -23.68 -5.30 3.05
C GLN A 92 -22.32 -5.49 3.72
N PHE A 93 -21.75 -4.41 4.22
CA PHE A 93 -20.50 -4.49 4.99
C PHE A 93 -20.76 -5.07 6.38
N ILE A 94 -19.95 -6.05 6.77
CA ILE A 94 -19.92 -6.60 8.13
C ILE A 94 -18.96 -5.80 8.99
N ALA A 95 -19.33 -5.50 10.24
CA ALA A 95 -18.47 -4.82 11.19
C ALA A 95 -17.44 -5.81 11.78
N PRO A 96 -16.15 -5.74 11.43
CA PRO A 96 -15.13 -6.55 12.09
C PRO A 96 -14.87 -6.03 13.51
N ALA A 97 -14.50 -6.93 14.41
CA ALA A 97 -14.16 -6.57 15.79
C ALA A 97 -12.82 -5.82 15.87
N GLU A 98 -11.88 -6.11 14.98
CA GLU A 98 -10.54 -5.55 14.98
C GLU A 98 -9.99 -5.50 13.56
N ILE A 99 -9.23 -4.45 13.24
CA ILE A 99 -8.49 -4.30 11.98
C ILE A 99 -7.08 -3.81 12.28
N ASP A 100 -6.09 -4.59 11.88
CA ASP A 100 -4.70 -4.15 11.92
C ASP A 100 -4.41 -3.21 10.73
N CYS A 101 -4.22 -1.94 11.03
CA CYS A 101 -3.80 -0.94 10.05
C CYS A 101 -2.27 -0.84 9.93
N GLY A 102 -1.51 -1.50 10.80
CA GLY A 102 -0.07 -1.30 10.93
C GLY A 102 0.25 0.20 11.04
N LEU A 103 1.26 0.65 10.34
CA LEU A 103 1.59 2.08 10.20
C LEU A 103 1.18 2.65 8.83
N ALA A 104 0.17 2.05 8.19
CA ALA A 104 -0.31 2.45 6.87
C ALA A 104 -1.29 3.63 6.98
N GLY A 105 -0.82 4.84 6.75
CA GLY A 105 -1.61 6.07 6.91
C GLY A 105 -2.85 6.13 6.01
N THR A 106 -2.83 5.53 4.81
CA THR A 106 -4.01 5.44 3.93
C THR A 106 -5.05 4.48 4.49
N VAL A 107 -4.64 3.34 5.07
CA VAL A 107 -5.56 2.40 5.72
C VAL A 107 -6.21 3.06 6.93
N MET A 108 -5.41 3.68 7.82
CA MET A 108 -5.91 4.39 9.00
C MET A 108 -6.87 5.53 8.69
N ARG A 109 -6.78 6.15 7.51
CA ARG A 109 -7.66 7.26 7.12
C ARG A 109 -8.97 6.79 6.50
N PHE A 110 -8.93 5.74 5.70
CA PHE A 110 -10.09 5.32 4.91
C PHE A 110 -10.93 4.24 5.61
N VAL A 111 -10.29 3.32 6.31
CA VAL A 111 -10.99 2.20 6.98
C VAL A 111 -12.01 2.66 8.03
N PRO A 112 -11.76 3.70 8.87
CA PRO A 112 -12.79 4.17 9.79
C PRO A 112 -14.05 4.71 9.10
N ALA A 113 -13.91 5.35 7.92
CA ALA A 113 -15.07 5.80 7.17
C ALA A 113 -15.88 4.61 6.61
N LEU A 114 -15.21 3.54 6.17
CA LEU A 114 -15.87 2.31 5.74
C LEU A 114 -16.55 1.60 6.92
N ALA A 115 -15.91 1.59 8.09
CA ALA A 115 -16.48 1.01 9.31
C ALA A 115 -17.79 1.67 9.72
N ALA A 116 -17.97 2.95 9.44
CA ALA A 116 -19.22 3.66 9.70
C ALA A 116 -20.40 3.21 8.81
N LEU A 117 -20.14 2.48 7.73
CA LEU A 117 -21.15 1.90 6.83
C LEU A 117 -21.47 0.44 7.18
N ALA A 118 -20.70 -0.16 8.08
CA ALA A 118 -20.86 -1.56 8.47
C ALA A 118 -21.89 -1.73 9.60
N THR A 119 -22.57 -2.85 9.61
CA THR A 119 -23.59 -3.21 10.64
C THR A 119 -23.29 -4.56 11.24
#